data_20e508c2f7310d807af1d23fbcf94d67
#
_entry.id   20e508c2f7310d807af1d23fbcf94d67
#
_cell.length_a   1.000
_cell.length_b   1.000
_cell.length_c   1.000
_cell.angle_alpha   90.00
_cell.angle_beta   90.00
_cell.angle_gamma   90.00
#
_symmetry.space_group_name_H-M   'P 1'
#
loop_
_entity.id
_entity.type
_entity.pdbx_description
1 polymer ?
#
loop_
_entity_poly.entity_id
_entity_poly.type
_entity_poly.pdbx_seq_one_letter_code
_entity_poly.pdbx_strand_id
1 'polypeptide(L)'
;DIEAAVAAAANADVIVAVVGENSYCETPGNIDDLTLSANQRELVKALGATGKPIVLVLNEGRPRVIADIEPLAGAVVQTFLPGNYGGEALARLMAGEANFSGRLPYTYPRHTGALVTYDYKPCESRGQMAGSYNYDAVMDVQYAFGYGLSYTTYEYSNLRADKTEFAAADSITFSIDVTNTGTVAGKESVLLFVSDL
;
A
#
# COMPACT_ATOMS: atom_id res chain seq x y z
N ASP A 1 -17.42 20.01 -5.77
CA ASP A 1 -17.19 21.30 -5.13
C ASP A 1 -16.46 21.09 -3.80
N ILE A 2 -15.22 21.60 -3.70
CA ILE A 2 -14.34 21.42 -2.51
C ILE A 2 -14.91 22.17 -1.31
N GLU A 3 -15.45 23.38 -1.51
CA GLU A 3 -16.02 24.19 -0.43
C GLU A 3 -17.19 23.48 0.24
N ALA A 4 -18.07 22.87 -0.55
CA ALA A 4 -19.18 22.09 -0.02
C ALA A 4 -18.72 20.85 0.77
N ALA A 5 -17.66 20.17 0.31
CA ALA A 5 -17.09 19.05 1.02
C ALA A 5 -16.48 19.47 2.37
N VAL A 6 -15.74 20.58 2.40
CA VAL A 6 -15.17 21.15 3.63
C VAL A 6 -16.27 21.57 4.61
N ALA A 7 -17.34 22.21 4.11
CA ALA A 7 -18.48 22.59 4.95
C ALA A 7 -19.19 21.37 5.56
N ALA A 8 -19.35 20.29 4.79
CA ALA A 8 -19.92 19.03 5.29
C ALA A 8 -19.03 18.38 6.35
N ALA A 9 -17.71 18.43 6.17
CA ALA A 9 -16.73 17.88 7.10
C ALA A 9 -16.79 18.50 8.50
N ALA A 10 -17.26 19.74 8.63
CA ALA A 10 -17.39 20.43 9.92
C ALA A 10 -18.26 19.65 10.93
N ASN A 11 -19.27 18.93 10.42
CA ASN A 11 -20.22 18.15 11.22
C ASN A 11 -19.88 16.65 11.30
N ALA A 12 -18.75 16.24 10.75
CA ALA A 12 -18.30 14.84 10.76
C ALA A 12 -17.25 14.59 11.84
N ASP A 13 -17.22 13.38 12.38
CA ASP A 13 -16.16 12.92 13.28
C ASP A 13 -14.97 12.38 12.52
N VAL A 14 -15.23 11.76 11.36
CA VAL A 14 -14.24 11.15 10.45
C VAL A 14 -14.63 11.46 9.01
N ILE A 15 -13.65 11.70 8.19
CA ILE A 15 -13.80 11.90 6.75
C ILE A 15 -13.34 10.64 6.01
N VAL A 16 -14.18 10.11 5.13
CA VAL A 16 -13.80 9.07 4.18
C VAL A 16 -13.62 9.72 2.81
N ALA A 17 -12.38 9.97 2.43
CA ALA A 17 -12.03 10.60 1.16
C ALA A 17 -11.71 9.51 0.12
N VAL A 18 -12.63 9.31 -0.82
CA VAL A 18 -12.47 8.34 -1.92
C VAL A 18 -11.93 9.07 -3.13
N VAL A 19 -10.73 8.69 -3.57
CA VAL A 19 -10.07 9.22 -4.76
C VAL A 19 -9.54 8.06 -5.62
N GLY A 20 -9.15 8.34 -6.85
CA GLY A 20 -8.61 7.29 -7.71
C GLY A 20 -8.73 7.60 -9.18
N GLU A 21 -8.82 6.55 -9.98
CA GLU A 21 -8.85 6.61 -11.43
C GLU A 21 -10.27 6.61 -11.99
N ASN A 22 -10.44 7.27 -13.13
CA ASN A 22 -11.62 7.08 -13.97
C ASN A 22 -11.57 5.70 -14.64
N SER A 23 -12.72 5.26 -15.16
CA SER A 23 -12.78 4.03 -15.96
C SER A 23 -11.89 4.13 -17.19
N TYR A 24 -11.14 3.10 -17.47
CA TYR A 24 -10.30 2.98 -18.67
C TYR A 24 -10.25 1.53 -19.14
N CYS A 25 -9.92 1.34 -20.41
CA CYS A 25 -9.69 0.03 -21.01
C CYS A 25 -8.64 0.17 -22.11
N GLU A 26 -7.70 -0.74 -22.17
CA GLU A 26 -6.65 -0.82 -23.19
C GLU A 26 -5.85 0.49 -23.39
N THR A 27 -5.44 0.78 -24.63
CA THR A 27 -4.63 1.95 -24.97
C THR A 27 -5.22 3.32 -24.60
N PRO A 28 -6.55 3.55 -24.62
CA PRO A 28 -7.12 4.78 -24.06
C PRO A 28 -6.83 4.98 -22.58
N GLY A 29 -6.42 3.95 -21.87
CA GLY A 29 -5.99 4.01 -20.49
C GLY A 29 -4.49 4.31 -20.29
N ASN A 30 -3.72 4.49 -21.35
CA ASN A 30 -2.29 4.83 -21.23
C ASN A 30 -2.14 6.22 -20.59
N ILE A 31 -1.15 6.35 -19.71
CA ILE A 31 -0.81 7.60 -19.03
C ILE A 31 0.71 7.74 -18.95
N ASP A 32 1.19 8.97 -19.00
CA ASP A 32 2.61 9.32 -18.85
C ASP A 32 2.94 9.79 -17.42
N ASP A 33 1.92 10.17 -16.64
CA ASP A 33 2.05 10.66 -15.28
C ASP A 33 1.16 9.86 -14.32
N LEU A 34 1.76 9.31 -13.27
CA LEU A 34 1.05 8.57 -12.21
C LEU A 34 0.37 9.49 -11.19
N THR A 35 0.53 10.80 -11.28
CA THR A 35 -0.07 11.73 -10.33
C THR A 35 -1.60 11.70 -10.41
N LEU A 36 -2.28 11.71 -9.27
CA LEU A 36 -3.72 11.93 -9.21
C LEU A 36 -4.08 13.33 -9.77
N SER A 37 -5.27 13.48 -10.30
CA SER A 37 -5.74 14.76 -10.82
C SER A 37 -5.65 15.87 -9.74
N ALA A 38 -5.33 17.08 -10.16
CA ALA A 38 -5.11 18.21 -9.26
C ALA A 38 -6.30 18.45 -8.33
N ASN A 39 -7.53 18.38 -8.85
CA ASN A 39 -8.74 18.59 -8.05
C ASN A 39 -8.95 17.54 -6.95
N GLN A 40 -8.53 16.29 -7.15
CA GLN A 40 -8.59 15.26 -6.10
C GLN A 40 -7.54 15.53 -5.00
N ARG A 41 -6.34 15.92 -5.40
CA ARG A 41 -5.27 16.28 -4.45
C ARG A 41 -5.64 17.53 -3.64
N GLU A 42 -6.20 18.55 -4.30
CA GLU A 42 -6.69 19.76 -3.65
C GLU A 42 -7.84 19.48 -2.68
N LEU A 43 -8.76 18.57 -3.06
CA LEU A 43 -9.83 18.12 -2.16
C LEU A 43 -9.26 17.51 -0.87
N VAL A 44 -8.33 16.57 -0.97
CA VAL A 44 -7.75 15.92 0.21
C VAL A 44 -6.98 16.93 1.06
N LYS A 45 -6.24 17.86 0.45
CA LYS A 45 -5.54 18.93 1.19
C LYS A 45 -6.50 19.86 1.91
N ALA A 46 -7.58 20.28 1.27
CA ALA A 46 -8.60 21.11 1.89
C ALA A 46 -9.32 20.41 3.06
N LEU A 47 -9.63 19.12 2.90
CA LEU A 47 -10.17 18.28 3.96
C LEU A 47 -9.19 18.11 5.11
N GLY A 48 -7.90 17.92 4.82
CA GLY A 48 -6.83 17.84 5.83
C GLY A 48 -6.71 19.10 6.66
N ALA A 49 -6.91 20.26 6.06
CA ALA A 49 -6.89 21.55 6.76
C ALA A 49 -8.00 21.70 7.80
N THR A 50 -9.04 20.87 7.76
CA THR A 50 -10.12 20.87 8.78
C THR A 50 -9.68 20.27 10.12
N GLY A 51 -8.55 19.56 10.16
CA GLY A 51 -8.06 18.85 11.35
C GLY A 51 -8.85 17.59 11.72
N LYS A 52 -9.83 17.19 10.90
CA LYS A 52 -10.60 15.95 11.13
C LYS A 52 -9.78 14.73 10.66
N PRO A 53 -9.89 13.58 11.32
CA PRO A 53 -9.28 12.35 10.86
C PRO A 53 -9.77 11.98 9.44
N ILE A 54 -8.83 11.62 8.57
CA ILE A 54 -9.13 11.19 7.19
C ILE A 54 -8.79 9.72 7.02
N VAL A 55 -9.72 8.95 6.49
CA VAL A 55 -9.47 7.66 5.86
C VAL A 55 -9.42 7.90 4.35
N LEU A 56 -8.22 7.79 3.77
CA LEU A 56 -8.00 7.94 2.33
C LEU A 56 -8.26 6.60 1.65
N VAL A 57 -9.25 6.53 0.79
CA VAL A 57 -9.60 5.33 0.04
C VAL A 57 -9.18 5.52 -1.41
N LEU A 58 -8.32 4.62 -1.89
CA LEU A 58 -7.78 4.63 -3.24
C LEU A 58 -8.54 3.61 -4.10
N ASN A 59 -9.37 4.11 -5.03
CA ASN A 59 -10.08 3.28 -6.00
C ASN A 59 -9.35 3.38 -7.35
N GLU A 60 -8.37 2.52 -7.53
CA GLU A 60 -7.43 2.59 -8.64
C GLU A 60 -6.88 1.22 -9.01
N GLY A 61 -6.71 0.96 -10.30
CA GLY A 61 -6.11 -0.29 -10.80
C GLY A 61 -4.60 -0.27 -10.77
N ARG A 62 -3.97 0.87 -11.03
CA ARG A 62 -2.53 1.11 -10.95
C ARG A 62 -2.21 2.14 -9.86
N PRO A 63 -1.03 2.05 -9.23
CA PRO A 63 -0.68 2.95 -8.15
C PRO A 63 -0.58 4.40 -8.65
N ARG A 64 -1.31 5.30 -8.02
CA ARG A 64 -1.24 6.74 -8.28
C ARG A 64 -0.42 7.42 -7.19
N VAL A 65 0.46 8.34 -7.58
CA VAL A 65 1.33 9.05 -6.62
C VAL A 65 0.49 9.82 -5.61
N ILE A 66 0.67 9.50 -4.33
CA ILE A 66 -0.05 10.07 -3.18
C ILE A 66 0.86 10.71 -2.15
N ALA A 67 2.16 10.83 -2.43
CA ALA A 67 3.19 11.26 -1.48
C ALA A 67 2.90 12.62 -0.81
N ASP A 68 2.14 13.49 -1.46
CA ASP A 68 1.78 14.82 -0.95
C ASP A 68 0.45 14.87 -0.20
N ILE A 69 -0.35 13.81 -0.24
CA ILE A 69 -1.65 13.72 0.43
C ILE A 69 -1.71 12.61 1.48
N GLU A 70 -0.90 11.58 1.35
CA GLU A 70 -0.84 10.46 2.30
C GLU A 70 -0.52 10.92 3.74
N PRO A 71 0.40 11.88 3.98
CA PRO A 71 0.68 12.35 5.34
C PRO A 71 -0.49 13.06 6.04
N LEU A 72 -1.53 13.42 5.29
CA LEU A 72 -2.77 14.03 5.82
C LEU A 72 -3.79 13.00 6.29
N ALA A 73 -3.58 11.74 5.94
CA ALA A 73 -4.50 10.63 6.25
C ALA A 73 -4.07 9.90 7.53
N GLY A 74 -5.02 9.60 8.39
CA GLY A 74 -4.83 8.69 9.52
C GLY A 74 -4.80 7.22 9.12
N ALA A 75 -5.40 6.90 7.97
CA ALA A 75 -5.36 5.57 7.36
C ALA A 75 -5.49 5.66 5.85
N VAL A 76 -4.86 4.72 5.14
CA VAL A 76 -4.97 4.57 3.68
C VAL A 76 -5.50 3.17 3.36
N VAL A 77 -6.52 3.09 2.52
CA VAL A 77 -7.13 1.83 2.08
C VAL A 77 -7.04 1.72 0.57
N GLN A 78 -6.29 0.75 0.09
CA GLN A 78 -6.20 0.44 -1.34
C GLN A 78 -7.30 -0.57 -1.69
N THR A 79 -8.27 -0.16 -2.51
CA THR A 79 -9.40 -1.01 -2.89
C THR A 79 -9.24 -1.66 -4.26
N PHE A 80 -8.24 -1.26 -5.03
CA PHE A 80 -8.08 -1.66 -6.43
C PHE A 80 -9.34 -1.35 -7.26
N LEU A 81 -9.84 -2.32 -8.02
CA LEU A 81 -11.08 -2.24 -8.79
C LEU A 81 -12.14 -3.14 -8.12
N PRO A 82 -12.84 -2.66 -7.09
CA PRO A 82 -13.62 -3.51 -6.17
C PRO A 82 -14.95 -4.00 -6.75
N GLY A 83 -15.34 -3.52 -7.92
CA GLY A 83 -16.60 -3.91 -8.57
C GLY A 83 -17.85 -3.46 -7.80
N ASN A 84 -18.97 -4.10 -8.11
CA ASN A 84 -20.30 -3.66 -7.64
C ASN A 84 -20.52 -3.85 -6.13
N TYR A 85 -19.81 -4.77 -5.49
CA TYR A 85 -19.95 -5.07 -4.07
C TYR A 85 -18.85 -4.45 -3.20
N GLY A 86 -17.96 -3.66 -3.80
CA GLY A 86 -16.82 -3.07 -3.11
C GLY A 86 -17.20 -2.14 -1.98
N GLY A 87 -18.27 -1.37 -2.14
CA GLY A 87 -18.76 -0.45 -1.10
C GLY A 87 -19.22 -1.19 0.16
N GLU A 88 -19.97 -2.28 0.03
CA GLU A 88 -20.39 -3.10 1.16
C GLU A 88 -19.18 -3.75 1.85
N ALA A 89 -18.28 -4.34 1.08
CA ALA A 89 -17.08 -4.97 1.62
C ALA A 89 -16.20 -3.96 2.38
N LEU A 90 -16.00 -2.77 1.83
CA LEU A 90 -15.24 -1.70 2.47
C LEU A 90 -15.93 -1.24 3.77
N ALA A 91 -17.23 -1.04 3.76
CA ALA A 91 -17.98 -0.63 4.95
C ALA A 91 -17.81 -1.63 6.09
N ARG A 92 -17.91 -2.94 5.81
CA ARG A 92 -17.71 -4.00 6.81
C ARG A 92 -16.28 -4.04 7.35
N LEU A 93 -15.28 -3.83 6.50
CA LEU A 93 -13.90 -3.72 6.92
C LEU A 93 -13.69 -2.50 7.82
N MET A 94 -14.18 -1.34 7.45
CA MET A 94 -14.04 -0.11 8.22
C MET A 94 -14.81 -0.16 9.55
N ALA A 95 -15.94 -0.87 9.60
CA ALA A 95 -16.72 -1.10 10.82
C ALA A 95 -16.10 -2.16 11.76
N GLY A 96 -15.04 -2.85 11.32
CA GLY A 96 -14.41 -3.93 12.09
C GLY A 96 -15.20 -5.25 12.09
N GLU A 97 -16.23 -5.39 11.25
CA GLU A 97 -16.97 -6.64 11.06
C GLU A 97 -16.16 -7.69 10.27
N ALA A 98 -15.19 -7.21 9.51
CA ALA A 98 -14.21 -8.02 8.82
C ALA A 98 -12.81 -7.43 9.06
N ASN A 99 -11.77 -8.24 8.93
CA ASN A 99 -10.40 -7.80 9.12
C ASN A 99 -9.66 -7.67 7.79
N PHE A 100 -8.80 -6.66 7.68
CA PHE A 100 -7.89 -6.50 6.56
C PHE A 100 -6.84 -7.62 6.57
N SER A 101 -6.62 -8.25 5.41
CA SER A 101 -5.64 -9.32 5.24
C SER A 101 -4.83 -9.18 3.94
N GLY A 102 -5.18 -8.20 3.10
CA GLY A 102 -4.50 -7.95 1.84
C GLY A 102 -3.09 -7.41 2.06
N ARG A 103 -2.18 -7.80 1.17
CA ARG A 103 -0.83 -7.28 1.07
C ARG A 103 -0.64 -6.71 -0.33
N LEU A 104 0.12 -5.62 -0.46
CA LEU A 104 0.39 -5.03 -1.77
C LEU A 104 1.12 -6.04 -2.68
N PRO A 105 0.58 -6.33 -3.87
CA PRO A 105 1.19 -7.25 -4.82
C PRO A 105 2.23 -6.59 -5.73
N TYR A 106 2.65 -5.39 -5.38
CA TYR A 106 3.68 -4.60 -6.07
C TYR A 106 4.32 -3.60 -5.09
N THR A 107 5.44 -3.03 -5.50
CA THR A 107 6.01 -1.86 -4.82
C THR A 107 5.24 -0.61 -5.22
N TYR A 108 4.68 0.11 -4.25
CA TYR A 108 3.96 1.35 -4.48
C TYR A 108 4.95 2.50 -4.71
N PRO A 109 5.01 3.12 -5.89
CA PRO A 109 5.98 4.16 -6.20
C PRO A 109 5.65 5.47 -5.47
N ARG A 110 6.68 6.19 -5.07
CA ARG A 110 6.55 7.51 -4.45
C ARG A 110 6.52 8.64 -5.47
N HIS A 111 7.09 8.40 -6.65
CA HIS A 111 7.24 9.39 -7.73
C HIS A 111 6.92 8.76 -9.08
N THR A 112 6.44 9.56 -10.02
CA THR A 112 6.38 9.18 -11.42
C THR A 112 7.81 8.93 -11.93
N GLY A 113 8.03 7.84 -12.65
CA GLY A 113 9.35 7.47 -13.17
C GLY A 113 10.33 6.91 -12.13
N ALA A 114 9.86 6.55 -10.93
CA ALA A 114 10.69 5.88 -9.94
C ALA A 114 11.20 4.53 -10.50
N LEU A 115 12.53 4.33 -10.47
CA LEU A 115 13.19 3.11 -10.91
C LEU A 115 13.19 2.08 -9.77
N VAL A 116 12.01 1.58 -9.42
CA VAL A 116 11.85 0.53 -8.42
C VAL A 116 11.40 -0.76 -9.09
N THR A 117 11.91 -1.88 -8.59
CA THR A 117 11.45 -3.19 -9.04
C THR A 117 10.06 -3.49 -8.50
N TYR A 118 9.33 -4.33 -9.22
CA TYR A 118 8.01 -4.80 -8.83
C TYR A 118 7.99 -5.39 -7.41
N ASP A 119 8.95 -6.21 -7.08
CA ASP A 119 9.08 -6.95 -5.81
C ASP A 119 9.93 -6.22 -4.76
N TYR A 120 10.40 -5.03 -5.08
CA TYR A 120 11.22 -4.19 -4.23
C TYR A 120 12.30 -4.97 -3.46
N LYS A 121 13.35 -5.27 -4.15
CA LYS A 121 14.60 -5.66 -3.47
C LYS A 121 15.21 -4.41 -2.84
N PRO A 122 15.66 -4.47 -1.57
CA PRO A 122 16.56 -3.46 -1.03
C PRO A 122 17.76 -3.43 -1.97
N CYS A 123 17.81 -2.46 -2.87
CA CYS A 123 18.94 -2.33 -3.75
C CYS A 123 20.06 -1.55 -3.06
N GLU A 124 21.25 -1.70 -3.58
CA GLU A 124 22.47 -1.07 -3.09
C GLU A 124 22.38 0.47 -3.06
N SER A 125 21.45 1.07 -3.80
CA SER A 125 21.21 2.51 -3.86
C SER A 125 20.45 3.11 -2.67
N ARG A 126 20.13 2.34 -1.63
CA ARG A 126 19.50 2.86 -0.41
C ARG A 126 20.43 3.63 0.52
N GLY A 127 21.69 3.45 0.38
CA GLY A 127 22.69 4.19 1.16
C GLY A 127 23.12 5.45 0.44
N GLN A 128 23.09 6.62 1.10
CA GLN A 128 23.83 7.78 0.61
C GLN A 128 25.31 7.40 0.49
N MET A 129 25.84 7.44 -0.71
CA MET A 129 27.27 7.27 -0.90
C MET A 129 27.98 8.57 -0.48
N ALA A 130 28.95 8.48 0.41
CA ALA A 130 29.72 9.64 0.87
C ALA A 130 30.63 10.21 -0.23
N GLY A 131 30.78 11.53 -0.27
CA GLY A 131 31.70 12.23 -1.17
C GLY A 131 31.08 12.69 -2.47
N SER A 132 31.91 12.89 -3.50
CA SER A 132 31.50 13.42 -4.81
C SER A 132 30.57 12.48 -5.61
N TYR A 133 30.35 11.28 -5.14
CA TYR A 133 29.41 10.30 -5.69
C TYR A 133 28.09 10.25 -4.94
N ASN A 134 27.86 11.22 -4.05
CA ASN A 134 26.58 11.35 -3.34
C ASN A 134 25.53 11.88 -4.31
N TYR A 135 25.05 11.00 -5.16
CA TYR A 135 23.87 11.28 -5.96
C TYR A 135 22.63 11.13 -5.07
N ASP A 136 21.50 11.66 -5.51
CA ASP A 136 20.19 11.40 -4.96
C ASP A 136 19.80 9.91 -5.16
N ALA A 137 20.64 9.03 -4.62
CA ALA A 137 20.54 7.59 -4.78
C ALA A 137 19.52 6.94 -3.84
N VAL A 138 18.79 7.74 -3.07
CA VAL A 138 17.72 7.24 -2.21
C VAL A 138 16.48 7.03 -3.06
N MET A 139 16.21 5.78 -3.42
CA MET A 139 14.97 5.38 -4.08
C MET A 139 13.92 5.04 -3.03
N ASP A 140 13.32 6.07 -2.45
CA ASP A 140 12.20 5.91 -1.54
C ASP A 140 10.97 5.40 -2.28
N VAL A 141 10.31 4.42 -1.67
CA VAL A 141 9.02 3.92 -2.11
C VAL A 141 7.92 4.40 -1.17
N GLN A 142 6.71 4.52 -1.65
CA GLN A 142 5.57 4.87 -0.80
C GLN A 142 5.27 3.71 0.15
N TYR A 143 5.14 2.51 -0.40
CA TYR A 143 5.00 1.26 0.35
C TYR A 143 5.74 0.13 -0.36
N ALA A 144 6.39 -0.73 0.39
CA ALA A 144 7.10 -1.88 -0.17
C ALA A 144 6.13 -2.97 -0.66
N PHE A 145 6.60 -3.83 -1.56
CA PHE A 145 5.92 -5.07 -1.91
C PHE A 145 5.58 -5.87 -0.65
N GLY A 146 4.40 -6.42 -0.58
CA GLY A 146 3.93 -7.18 0.57
C GLY A 146 3.49 -6.34 1.77
N TYR A 147 3.57 -4.99 1.69
CA TYR A 147 3.09 -4.13 2.77
C TYR A 147 1.57 -4.22 2.92
N GLY A 148 1.11 -4.21 4.16
CA GLY A 148 -0.29 -4.15 4.53
C GLY A 148 -0.45 -4.29 6.04
N LEU A 149 -1.51 -3.71 6.57
CA LEU A 149 -1.86 -3.75 7.99
C LEU A 149 -3.09 -4.61 8.23
N SER A 150 -3.29 -4.98 9.47
CA SER A 150 -4.44 -5.76 9.96
C SER A 150 -4.90 -5.18 11.29
N TYR A 151 -6.09 -5.55 11.75
CA TYR A 151 -6.57 -5.25 13.11
C TYR A 151 -5.94 -6.20 14.15
N THR A 152 -5.07 -7.11 13.74
CA THR A 152 -4.30 -7.98 14.61
C THR A 152 -2.84 -8.00 14.19
N THR A 153 -2.00 -8.62 15.00
CA THR A 153 -0.57 -8.76 14.76
C THR A 153 -0.17 -10.23 14.70
N TYR A 154 0.91 -10.49 13.99
CA TYR A 154 1.45 -11.85 13.82
C TYR A 154 2.92 -11.90 14.18
N GLU A 155 3.32 -12.98 14.80
CA GLU A 155 4.71 -13.32 15.06
C GLU A 155 5.12 -14.51 14.20
N TYR A 156 6.31 -14.40 13.59
CA TYR A 156 6.92 -15.44 12.79
C TYR A 156 8.07 -16.05 13.57
N SER A 157 8.09 -17.37 13.70
CA SER A 157 9.13 -18.08 14.44
C SER A 157 9.45 -19.43 13.81
N ASN A 158 10.58 -20.02 14.24
CA ASN A 158 10.96 -21.38 13.88
C ASN A 158 11.03 -21.64 12.35
N LEU A 159 11.58 -20.68 11.58
CA LEU A 159 11.87 -20.93 10.17
C LEU A 159 12.91 -22.05 10.07
N ARG A 160 12.60 -23.10 9.34
CA ARG A 160 13.44 -24.27 9.14
C ARG A 160 13.29 -24.83 7.74
N ALA A 161 14.34 -25.42 7.24
CA ALA A 161 14.36 -26.25 6.05
C ALA A 161 14.53 -27.72 6.44
N ASP A 162 13.99 -28.63 5.65
CA ASP A 162 14.12 -30.07 5.86
C ASP A 162 15.54 -30.57 5.53
N LYS A 163 16.31 -29.80 4.77
CA LYS A 163 17.72 -30.09 4.43
C LYS A 163 18.49 -28.80 4.17
N THR A 164 19.79 -28.83 4.37
CA THR A 164 20.72 -27.69 4.17
C THR A 164 21.59 -27.86 2.92
N GLU A 165 21.69 -29.06 2.38
CA GLU A 165 22.41 -29.38 1.15
C GLU A 165 21.47 -30.05 0.16
N PHE A 166 21.50 -29.64 -1.09
CA PHE A 166 20.57 -30.12 -2.13
C PHE A 166 21.19 -29.97 -3.52
N ALA A 167 20.80 -30.88 -4.41
CA ALA A 167 21.11 -30.80 -5.82
C ALA A 167 20.02 -30.03 -6.58
N ALA A 168 20.30 -29.58 -7.79
CA ALA A 168 19.36 -28.79 -8.62
C ALA A 168 18.02 -29.50 -8.88
N ALA A 169 17.95 -30.82 -8.81
CA ALA A 169 16.74 -31.62 -9.00
C ALA A 169 15.98 -31.91 -7.70
N ASP A 170 16.50 -31.49 -6.56
CA ASP A 170 15.89 -31.76 -5.26
C ASP A 170 14.75 -30.77 -4.97
N SER A 171 13.80 -31.23 -4.16
CA SER A 171 12.82 -30.38 -3.51
C SER A 171 13.28 -30.07 -2.09
N ILE A 172 13.06 -28.84 -1.64
CA ILE A 172 13.28 -28.40 -0.26
C ILE A 172 11.96 -27.97 0.34
N THR A 173 11.69 -28.40 1.57
CA THR A 173 10.51 -27.97 2.32
C THR A 173 10.91 -26.97 3.38
N PHE A 174 10.38 -25.76 3.26
CA PHE A 174 10.47 -24.75 4.30
C PHE A 174 9.23 -24.81 5.20
N SER A 175 9.44 -24.64 6.49
CA SER A 175 8.36 -24.55 7.47
C SER A 175 8.59 -23.35 8.37
N ILE A 176 7.51 -22.68 8.75
CA ILE A 176 7.52 -21.54 9.65
C ILE A 176 6.28 -21.57 10.53
N ASP A 177 6.42 -21.18 11.77
CA ASP A 177 5.30 -21.03 12.69
C ASP A 177 4.79 -19.59 12.63
N VAL A 178 3.48 -19.42 12.44
CA VAL A 178 2.83 -18.10 12.40
C VAL A 178 1.79 -18.05 13.52
N THR A 179 2.00 -17.16 14.47
CA THR A 179 1.12 -16.99 15.63
C THR A 179 0.39 -15.66 15.56
N ASN A 180 -0.93 -15.69 15.69
CA ASN A 180 -1.70 -14.47 15.90
C ASN A 180 -1.50 -14.00 17.34
N THR A 181 -0.85 -12.87 17.54
CA THR A 181 -0.50 -12.30 18.86
C THR A 181 -1.48 -11.24 19.33
N GLY A 182 -2.45 -10.87 18.51
CA GLY A 182 -3.49 -9.93 18.88
C GLY A 182 -4.77 -10.63 19.33
N THR A 183 -5.84 -9.84 19.47
CA THR A 183 -7.14 -10.31 20.00
C THR A 183 -8.19 -10.49 18.93
N VAL A 184 -7.91 -10.10 17.69
CA VAL A 184 -8.86 -10.16 16.57
C VAL A 184 -8.46 -11.31 15.65
N ALA A 185 -9.44 -12.09 15.20
CA ALA A 185 -9.21 -13.11 14.19
C ALA A 185 -8.77 -12.47 12.86
N GLY A 186 -7.84 -13.09 12.16
CA GLY A 186 -7.33 -12.58 10.90
C GLY A 186 -6.73 -13.65 10.01
N LYS A 187 -6.36 -13.24 8.81
CA LYS A 187 -5.62 -14.05 7.84
C LYS A 187 -4.29 -13.37 7.57
N GLU A 188 -3.25 -14.14 7.37
CA GLU A 188 -1.92 -13.65 7.07
C GLU A 188 -1.44 -14.20 5.74
N SER A 189 -0.75 -13.36 4.96
CA SER A 189 -0.07 -13.75 3.73
C SER A 189 1.42 -13.88 3.99
N VAL A 190 1.89 -15.11 4.06
CA VAL A 190 3.30 -15.41 4.30
C VAL A 190 4.06 -15.33 2.98
N LEU A 191 5.00 -14.39 2.88
CA LEU A 191 5.85 -14.21 1.71
C LEU A 191 7.21 -14.89 1.96
N LEU A 192 7.60 -15.78 1.06
CA LEU A 192 8.91 -16.43 1.07
C LEU A 192 9.74 -15.91 -0.10
N PHE A 193 10.92 -15.37 0.20
CA PHE A 193 11.87 -14.92 -0.81
C PHE A 193 13.11 -15.81 -0.79
N VAL A 194 13.63 -16.10 -1.96
CA VAL A 194 14.88 -16.83 -2.15
C VAL A 194 15.85 -15.96 -2.91
N SER A 195 17.06 -15.80 -2.39
CA SER A 195 18.14 -15.08 -3.07
C SER A 195 19.30 -16.02 -3.34
N ASP A 196 19.85 -15.95 -4.54
CA ASP A 196 21.12 -16.55 -4.91
C ASP A 196 22.23 -15.54 -4.57
N LEU A 197 23.32 -16.01 -3.92
CA LEU A 197 24.42 -15.20 -3.42
C LEU A 197 25.62 -15.22 -4.35
#